data_2bb3e2bc3a5c0f47223787361e0d5204
#
_entry.id   2bb3e2bc3a5c0f47223787361e0d5204
#
_cell.length_a   1.000
_cell.length_b   1.000
_cell.length_c   1.000
_cell.angle_alpha   90.00
_cell.angle_beta   90.00
_cell.angle_gamma   90.00
#
_symmetry.space_group_name_H-M   'P 1'
#
loop_
_entity.id
_entity.type
_entity.pdbx_description
1 polymer ?
#
loop_
_entity_poly.entity_id
_entity_poly.type
_entity_poly.pdbx_seq_one_letter_code
_entity_poly.pdbx_strand_id
1 'polypeptide(L)'
;MNLRKTIFISINVSLCIIQLFTFNQSFAEEIVYSHAIVKTSTGEEIPVEVADTLKKRSLGLGKRTSLKKGWGMLFVFEKRKPHRFWMKEMQFPLDIIWLDNHRIVHIIHNAKPANSRDEPEVMTSPVSVNFVLEIAAGRGTKLRLKIGQRMKFKF
;
A
#
# COMPACT_ATOMS: atom_id res chain seq x y z
N MET A 1 -47.19 79.95 -1.71
CA MET A 1 -47.66 78.69 -2.30
C MET A 1 -46.41 77.88 -2.57
N ASN A 2 -45.96 77.09 -1.56
CA ASN A 2 -44.67 76.38 -1.61
C ASN A 2 -44.87 74.94 -1.94
N LEU A 3 -44.42 74.52 -3.12
CA LEU A 3 -44.33 73.09 -3.53
C LEU A 3 -43.09 72.52 -2.92
N ARG A 4 -43.20 71.65 -1.93
CA ARG A 4 -42.15 70.81 -1.43
C ARG A 4 -41.94 69.64 -2.45
N LYS A 5 -40.80 69.62 -3.13
CA LYS A 5 -40.35 68.46 -3.91
C LYS A 5 -39.79 67.41 -2.96
N THR A 6 -40.52 66.30 -2.82
CA THR A 6 -40.05 65.11 -2.10
C THR A 6 -39.12 64.32 -3.07
N ILE A 7 -37.83 64.23 -2.69
CA ILE A 7 -36.86 63.42 -3.42
C ILE A 7 -36.93 62.00 -2.85
N PHE A 8 -37.40 61.03 -3.63
CA PHE A 8 -37.29 59.63 -3.31
C PHE A 8 -35.88 59.14 -3.66
N ILE A 9 -35.06 58.89 -2.64
CA ILE A 9 -33.78 58.20 -2.81
C ILE A 9 -34.08 56.70 -2.86
N SER A 10 -33.98 56.14 -4.08
CA SER A 10 -34.05 54.67 -4.26
C SER A 10 -32.71 54.07 -3.84
N ILE A 11 -32.69 53.40 -2.70
CA ILE A 11 -31.52 52.62 -2.24
C ILE A 11 -31.61 51.26 -2.93
N ASN A 12 -30.84 51.09 -4.01
CA ASN A 12 -30.59 49.76 -4.60
C ASN A 12 -29.63 49.00 -3.69
N VAL A 13 -30.19 48.15 -2.85
CA VAL A 13 -29.39 47.13 -2.12
C VAL A 13 -29.08 46.02 -3.07
N SER A 14 -27.94 46.12 -3.75
CA SER A 14 -27.34 44.99 -4.49
C SER A 14 -26.91 43.95 -3.49
N LEU A 15 -27.76 42.91 -3.35
CA LEU A 15 -27.45 41.73 -2.51
C LEU A 15 -26.33 40.93 -3.17
N CYS A 16 -25.08 41.25 -2.81
CA CYS A 16 -23.91 40.52 -3.24
C CYS A 16 -23.91 39.17 -2.51
N ILE A 17 -24.54 38.15 -3.12
CA ILE A 17 -24.46 36.76 -2.63
C ILE A 17 -23.06 36.29 -2.89
N ILE A 18 -22.18 36.43 -1.90
CA ILE A 18 -20.89 35.76 -1.85
C ILE A 18 -21.20 34.27 -1.62
N GLN A 19 -21.30 33.51 -2.70
CA GLN A 19 -21.25 32.06 -2.62
C GLN A 19 -19.85 31.68 -2.13
N LEU A 20 -19.73 31.44 -0.83
CA LEU A 20 -18.60 30.72 -0.24
C LEU A 20 -18.62 29.30 -0.81
N PHE A 21 -17.98 29.10 -1.95
CA PHE A 21 -17.56 27.78 -2.37
C PHE A 21 -16.55 27.28 -1.34
N THR A 22 -17.04 26.62 -0.30
CA THR A 22 -16.20 25.79 0.54
C THR A 22 -15.71 24.65 -0.34
N PHE A 23 -14.53 24.85 -0.93
CA PHE A 23 -13.80 23.82 -1.64
C PHE A 23 -13.37 22.80 -0.58
N ASN A 24 -14.22 21.79 -0.37
CA ASN A 24 -13.93 20.69 0.52
C ASN A 24 -12.86 19.82 -0.17
N GLN A 25 -11.60 20.26 -0.11
CA GLN A 25 -10.48 19.43 -0.51
C GLN A 25 -10.40 18.29 0.50
N SER A 26 -11.01 17.18 0.16
CA SER A 26 -10.70 15.91 0.80
C SER A 26 -9.24 15.59 0.47
N PHE A 27 -8.32 16.01 1.34
CA PHE A 27 -6.95 15.55 1.29
C PHE A 27 -6.99 14.06 1.56
N ALA A 28 -6.86 13.27 0.51
CA ALA A 28 -6.61 11.85 0.68
C ALA A 28 -5.30 11.74 1.47
N GLU A 29 -5.40 11.27 2.71
CA GLU A 29 -4.24 11.08 3.59
C GLU A 29 -3.23 10.18 2.88
N GLU A 30 -2.08 10.75 2.52
CA GLU A 30 -0.99 10.03 1.87
C GLU A 30 -0.47 8.94 2.81
N ILE A 31 -0.41 7.71 2.32
CA ILE A 31 0.10 6.59 3.11
C ILE A 31 1.62 6.62 3.09
N VAL A 32 2.22 7.03 4.21
CA VAL A 32 3.67 7.03 4.40
C VAL A 32 4.11 5.68 4.97
N TYR A 33 5.05 5.02 4.28
CA TYR A 33 5.66 3.77 4.74
C TYR A 33 6.97 4.04 5.46
N SER A 34 7.20 3.41 6.61
CA SER A 34 8.53 3.29 7.19
C SER A 34 9.37 2.30 6.38
N HIS A 35 10.69 2.39 6.51
CA HIS A 35 11.63 1.55 5.79
C HIS A 35 12.38 0.64 6.75
N ALA A 36 12.76 -0.53 6.24
CA ALA A 36 13.60 -1.48 6.94
C ALA A 36 14.56 -2.18 5.96
N ILE A 37 15.50 -2.93 6.48
CA ILE A 37 16.37 -3.80 5.70
C ILE A 37 16.09 -5.25 6.10
N VAL A 38 15.79 -6.06 5.10
CA VAL A 38 15.72 -7.51 5.24
C VAL A 38 17.04 -8.10 4.76
N LYS A 39 17.78 -8.77 5.66
CA LYS A 39 19.04 -9.43 5.33
C LYS A 39 18.84 -10.93 5.21
N THR A 40 19.25 -11.48 4.08
CA THR A 40 19.18 -12.93 3.79
C THR A 40 20.25 -13.70 4.59
N SER A 41 20.12 -15.02 4.64
CA SER A 41 21.14 -15.89 5.24
C SER A 41 22.50 -15.85 4.52
N THR A 42 22.54 -15.43 3.26
CA THR A 42 23.75 -15.24 2.46
C THR A 42 24.38 -13.85 2.61
N GLY A 43 23.72 -12.97 3.39
CA GLY A 43 24.23 -11.61 3.64
C GLY A 43 23.68 -10.52 2.72
N GLU A 44 22.93 -10.88 1.69
CA GLU A 44 22.30 -9.92 0.78
C GLU A 44 21.27 -9.07 1.50
N GLU A 45 21.24 -7.78 1.20
CA GLU A 45 20.31 -6.82 1.81
C GLU A 45 19.21 -6.41 0.83
N ILE A 46 18.00 -6.41 1.33
CA ILE A 46 16.79 -6.01 0.59
C ILE A 46 16.17 -4.83 1.34
N PRO A 47 16.28 -3.60 0.83
CA PRO A 47 15.53 -2.49 1.38
C PRO A 47 14.02 -2.74 1.15
N VAL A 48 13.21 -2.46 2.16
CA VAL A 48 11.77 -2.69 2.10
C VAL A 48 10.99 -1.52 2.66
N GLU A 49 9.82 -1.29 2.11
CA GLU A 49 8.75 -0.54 2.75
C GLU A 49 8.03 -1.45 3.74
N VAL A 50 7.62 -0.92 4.89
CA VAL A 50 6.97 -1.70 5.95
C VAL A 50 5.47 -1.46 5.97
N ALA A 51 4.69 -2.51 5.76
CA ALA A 51 3.23 -2.51 5.85
C ALA A 51 2.79 -3.12 7.20
N ASP A 52 2.71 -2.28 8.24
CA ASP A 52 2.46 -2.65 9.63
C ASP A 52 1.06 -2.29 10.14
N THR A 53 0.29 -1.48 9.39
CA THR A 53 -1.10 -1.14 9.71
C THR A 53 -2.08 -1.83 8.77
N LEU A 54 -3.35 -1.94 9.19
CA LEU A 54 -4.39 -2.51 8.34
C LEU A 54 -4.48 -1.78 6.98
N LYS A 55 -4.46 -0.44 7.00
CA LYS A 55 -4.53 0.40 5.80
C LYS A 55 -3.34 0.11 4.85
N LYS A 56 -2.11 0.07 5.37
CA LYS A 56 -0.90 -0.24 4.59
C LYS A 56 -0.93 -1.65 4.02
N ARG A 57 -1.32 -2.65 4.82
CA ARG A 57 -1.43 -4.05 4.38
C ARG A 57 -2.51 -4.26 3.32
N SER A 58 -3.66 -3.56 3.45
CA SER A 58 -4.75 -3.65 2.46
C SER A 58 -4.37 -3.04 1.11
N LEU A 59 -3.60 -1.96 1.11
CA LEU A 59 -3.11 -1.34 -0.13
C LEU A 59 -1.94 -2.16 -0.72
N GLY A 60 -0.98 -2.54 0.11
CA GLY A 60 0.22 -3.27 -0.32
C GLY A 60 0.93 -2.58 -1.49
N LEU A 61 1.28 -3.36 -2.49
CA LEU A 61 1.86 -2.91 -3.77
C LEU A 61 0.80 -2.67 -4.86
N GLY A 62 -0.49 -2.80 -4.53
CA GLY A 62 -1.60 -2.58 -5.46
C GLY A 62 -1.59 -1.19 -6.08
N LYS A 63 -2.10 -1.06 -7.31
CA LYS A 63 -2.18 0.19 -8.10
C LYS A 63 -0.84 0.80 -8.52
N ARG A 64 0.29 0.24 -8.10
CA ARG A 64 1.62 0.68 -8.52
C ARG A 64 1.94 0.14 -9.91
N THR A 65 2.61 0.95 -10.72
CA THR A 65 3.07 0.54 -12.07
C THR A 65 4.33 -0.32 -12.01
N SER A 66 5.12 -0.18 -10.96
CA SER A 66 6.37 -0.94 -10.77
C SER A 66 6.78 -0.93 -9.30
N LEU A 67 7.65 -1.87 -8.95
CA LEU A 67 8.39 -1.87 -7.69
C LEU A 67 9.76 -1.21 -7.90
N LYS A 68 10.15 -0.34 -6.99
CA LYS A 68 11.48 0.30 -7.02
C LYS A 68 12.57 -0.78 -7.12
N LYS A 69 13.47 -0.61 -8.07
CA LYS A 69 14.53 -1.60 -8.36
C LYS A 69 15.31 -1.94 -7.08
N GLY A 70 15.38 -3.23 -6.78
CA GLY A 70 16.08 -3.73 -5.61
C GLY A 70 15.32 -3.63 -4.29
N TRP A 71 14.12 -3.07 -4.28
CA TRP A 71 13.27 -2.97 -3.08
C TRP A 71 12.27 -4.13 -2.97
N GLY A 72 11.61 -4.19 -1.82
CA GLY A 72 10.48 -5.06 -1.55
C GLY A 72 9.48 -4.36 -0.62
N MET A 73 8.46 -5.10 -0.20
CA MET A 73 7.55 -4.71 0.86
C MET A 73 7.49 -5.81 1.91
N LEU A 74 7.65 -5.43 3.18
CA LEU A 74 7.55 -6.32 4.32
C LEU A 74 6.23 -6.07 5.05
N PHE A 75 5.34 -7.03 5.01
CA PHE A 75 4.10 -7.03 5.78
C PHE A 75 4.40 -7.58 7.17
N VAL A 76 4.01 -6.81 8.19
CA VAL A 76 4.18 -7.16 9.59
C VAL A 76 2.82 -7.38 10.23
N PHE A 77 2.64 -8.52 10.88
CA PHE A 77 1.38 -8.89 11.53
C PHE A 77 1.61 -9.13 13.02
N GLU A 78 0.77 -8.54 13.87
CA GLU A 78 0.79 -8.74 15.31
C GLU A 78 0.43 -10.18 15.70
N LYS A 79 -0.54 -10.76 14.98
CA LYS A 79 -1.04 -12.11 15.26
C LYS A 79 -0.51 -13.10 14.24
N ARG A 80 0.08 -14.19 14.73
CA ARG A 80 0.46 -15.34 13.89
C ARG A 80 -0.79 -16.10 13.47
N LYS A 81 -1.01 -16.19 12.17
CA LYS A 81 -2.06 -17.01 11.54
C LYS A 81 -1.72 -17.25 10.07
N PRO A 82 -2.42 -18.14 9.34
CA PRO A 82 -2.37 -18.19 7.89
C PRO A 82 -2.92 -16.87 7.33
N HIS A 83 -2.05 -16.03 6.77
CA HIS A 83 -2.45 -14.78 6.14
C HIS A 83 -2.68 -15.00 4.66
N ARG A 84 -3.77 -14.43 4.15
CA ARG A 84 -4.19 -14.54 2.75
C ARG A 84 -3.66 -13.36 1.96
N PHE A 85 -3.13 -13.67 0.77
CA PHE A 85 -2.63 -12.70 -0.19
C PHE A 85 -3.28 -12.94 -1.54
N TRP A 86 -3.33 -11.91 -2.35
CA TRP A 86 -3.86 -11.95 -3.72
C TRP A 86 -3.14 -10.92 -4.58
N MET A 87 -3.17 -11.13 -5.90
CA MET A 87 -2.57 -10.23 -6.89
C MET A 87 -3.60 -9.26 -7.50
N LYS A 88 -4.65 -8.90 -6.72
CA LYS A 88 -5.67 -7.94 -7.14
C LYS A 88 -5.06 -6.55 -7.32
N GLU A 89 -5.44 -5.85 -8.40
CA GLU A 89 -4.94 -4.52 -8.74
C GLU A 89 -3.41 -4.42 -8.93
N MET A 90 -2.72 -5.56 -9.03
CA MET A 90 -1.30 -5.59 -9.34
C MET A 90 -1.06 -5.44 -10.85
N GLN A 91 0.04 -4.76 -11.22
CA GLN A 91 0.43 -4.56 -12.62
C GLN A 91 1.71 -5.30 -12.99
N PHE A 92 2.36 -5.96 -12.05
CA PHE A 92 3.61 -6.70 -12.24
C PHE A 92 3.64 -7.94 -11.34
N PRO A 93 4.37 -8.99 -11.75
CA PRO A 93 4.47 -10.22 -10.98
C PRO A 93 5.44 -10.09 -9.80
N LEU A 94 5.20 -10.89 -8.76
CA LEU A 94 5.98 -10.90 -7.51
C LEU A 94 6.44 -12.31 -7.14
N ASP A 95 7.53 -12.39 -6.38
CA ASP A 95 7.79 -13.51 -5.48
C ASP A 95 7.25 -13.15 -4.10
N ILE A 96 6.44 -14.03 -3.50
CA ILE A 96 5.82 -13.85 -2.19
C ILE A 96 6.42 -14.87 -1.24
N ILE A 97 6.98 -14.40 -0.13
CA ILE A 97 7.73 -15.19 0.84
C ILE A 97 7.08 -15.07 2.21
N TRP A 98 6.54 -16.16 2.74
CA TRP A 98 5.95 -16.22 4.09
C TRP A 98 7.01 -16.62 5.11
N LEU A 99 7.05 -15.90 6.24
CA LEU A 99 8.00 -16.15 7.30
C LEU A 99 7.30 -16.30 8.66
N ASP A 100 7.69 -17.34 9.37
CA ASP A 100 7.36 -17.54 10.76
C ASP A 100 8.58 -17.22 11.64
N ASN A 101 8.46 -16.21 12.49
CA ASN A 101 9.56 -15.74 13.33
C ASN A 101 10.89 -15.63 12.56
N HIS A 102 10.87 -14.94 11.42
CA HIS A 102 12.01 -14.73 10.55
C HIS A 102 12.48 -15.97 9.75
N ARG A 103 11.84 -17.13 9.91
CA ARG A 103 12.16 -18.34 9.12
C ARG A 103 11.21 -18.42 7.91
N ILE A 104 11.76 -18.61 6.73
CA ILE A 104 10.98 -18.86 5.51
C ILE A 104 10.26 -20.20 5.66
N VAL A 105 8.94 -20.18 5.54
CA VAL A 105 8.08 -21.38 5.63
C VAL A 105 7.36 -21.70 4.34
N HIS A 106 7.18 -20.70 3.47
CA HIS A 106 6.57 -20.89 2.16
C HIS A 106 7.06 -19.83 1.18
N ILE A 107 7.14 -20.18 -0.11
CA ILE A 107 7.51 -19.27 -1.19
C ILE A 107 6.60 -19.57 -2.39
N ILE A 108 5.99 -18.52 -2.94
CA ILE A 108 5.38 -18.57 -4.27
C ILE A 108 6.24 -17.72 -5.19
N HIS A 109 6.75 -18.33 -6.24
CA HIS A 109 7.52 -17.63 -7.26
C HIS A 109 6.63 -17.16 -8.40
N ASN A 110 6.90 -15.97 -8.90
CA ASN A 110 6.26 -15.41 -10.08
C ASN A 110 4.72 -15.41 -10.00
N ALA A 111 4.17 -15.01 -8.85
CA ALA A 111 2.74 -14.75 -8.70
C ALA A 111 2.33 -13.66 -9.70
N LYS A 112 1.46 -14.01 -10.64
CA LYS A 112 1.07 -13.11 -11.74
C LYS A 112 -0.07 -12.19 -11.30
N PRO A 113 -0.15 -10.96 -11.84
CA PRO A 113 -1.33 -10.12 -11.69
C PRO A 113 -2.61 -10.87 -12.07
N ALA A 114 -3.69 -10.64 -11.33
CA ALA A 114 -5.00 -11.19 -11.70
C ALA A 114 -5.49 -10.50 -12.99
N ASN A 115 -6.10 -11.27 -13.87
CA ASN A 115 -6.81 -10.71 -15.01
C ASN A 115 -8.02 -9.93 -14.53
N SER A 116 -8.35 -8.82 -15.20
CA SER A 116 -9.48 -7.95 -14.81
C SER A 116 -10.87 -8.64 -14.84
N ARG A 117 -10.95 -9.82 -15.47
CA ARG A 117 -12.19 -10.62 -15.63
C ARG A 117 -12.30 -11.78 -14.65
N ASP A 118 -11.21 -12.14 -13.99
CA ASP A 118 -11.14 -13.31 -13.13
C ASP A 118 -11.12 -12.89 -11.66
N GLU A 119 -11.71 -13.70 -10.79
CA GLU A 119 -11.47 -13.55 -9.37
C GLU A 119 -10.00 -13.82 -9.07
N PRO A 120 -9.33 -12.95 -8.30
CA PRO A 120 -7.91 -13.14 -8.00
C PRO A 120 -7.71 -14.40 -7.16
N GLU A 121 -6.77 -15.24 -7.58
CA GLU A 121 -6.35 -16.41 -6.81
C GLU A 121 -5.90 -15.97 -5.40
N VAL A 122 -6.41 -16.67 -4.39
CA VAL A 122 -6.03 -16.46 -3.00
C VAL A 122 -4.91 -17.40 -2.62
N MET A 123 -3.75 -16.82 -2.33
CA MET A 123 -2.56 -17.53 -1.87
C MET A 123 -2.48 -17.46 -0.35
N THR A 124 -2.23 -18.60 0.28
CA THR A 124 -2.19 -18.69 1.74
C THR A 124 -0.99 -19.54 2.17
N SER A 125 -0.31 -19.13 3.24
CA SER A 125 0.70 -20.00 3.86
C SER A 125 0.05 -21.26 4.44
N PRO A 126 0.66 -22.44 4.30
CA PRO A 126 0.17 -23.67 4.93
C PRO A 126 0.27 -23.65 6.45
N VAL A 127 1.01 -22.73 7.02
CA VAL A 127 1.22 -22.58 8.47
C VAL A 127 1.03 -21.13 8.91
N SER A 128 0.88 -20.93 10.23
CA SER A 128 0.79 -19.60 10.82
C SER A 128 2.09 -18.82 10.66
N VAL A 129 2.00 -17.57 10.21
CA VAL A 129 3.12 -16.65 9.96
C VAL A 129 2.85 -15.29 10.59
N ASN A 130 3.88 -14.52 10.80
CA ASN A 130 3.78 -13.13 11.27
C ASN A 130 4.48 -12.12 10.34
N PHE A 131 5.14 -12.59 9.28
CA PHE A 131 5.70 -11.72 8.24
C PHE A 131 5.44 -12.28 6.85
N VAL A 132 5.29 -11.38 5.88
CA VAL A 132 5.32 -11.72 4.46
C VAL A 132 6.20 -10.70 3.73
N LEU A 133 7.13 -11.18 2.92
CA LEU A 133 7.99 -10.34 2.09
C LEU A 133 7.57 -10.50 0.63
N GLU A 134 7.25 -9.38 -0.01
CA GLU A 134 7.02 -9.28 -1.44
C GLU A 134 8.23 -8.63 -2.11
N ILE A 135 8.73 -9.26 -3.16
CA ILE A 135 9.83 -8.77 -4.00
C ILE A 135 9.49 -9.02 -5.48
N ALA A 136 10.20 -8.35 -6.38
CA ALA A 136 10.00 -8.55 -7.81
C ALA A 136 10.19 -10.04 -8.21
N ALA A 137 9.36 -10.52 -9.11
CA ALA A 137 9.40 -11.91 -9.59
C ALA A 137 10.80 -12.32 -10.07
N GLY A 138 11.19 -13.54 -9.73
CA GLY A 138 12.50 -14.12 -10.04
C GLY A 138 13.64 -13.64 -9.13
N ARG A 139 13.41 -12.66 -8.27
CA ARG A 139 14.44 -12.18 -7.34
C ARG A 139 14.71 -13.19 -6.22
N GLY A 140 13.68 -13.88 -5.73
CA GLY A 140 13.85 -14.96 -4.74
C GLY A 140 14.79 -16.05 -5.23
N THR A 141 14.67 -16.42 -6.50
CA THR A 141 15.58 -17.40 -7.15
C THR A 141 16.99 -16.85 -7.25
N LYS A 142 17.17 -15.59 -7.70
CA LYS A 142 18.49 -14.93 -7.77
C LYS A 142 19.18 -14.84 -6.41
N LEU A 143 18.43 -14.57 -5.36
CA LEU A 143 18.90 -14.53 -3.97
C LEU A 143 19.00 -15.92 -3.32
N ARG A 144 18.69 -16.99 -4.08
CA ARG A 144 18.73 -18.39 -3.62
C ARG A 144 17.91 -18.61 -2.34
N LEU A 145 16.76 -17.94 -2.23
CA LEU A 145 15.87 -18.10 -1.08
C LEU A 145 15.28 -19.51 -1.07
N LYS A 146 15.29 -20.14 0.10
CA LYS A 146 14.77 -21.50 0.31
C LYS A 146 14.01 -21.58 1.61
N ILE A 147 12.99 -22.44 1.64
CA ILE A 147 12.27 -22.79 2.88
C ILE A 147 13.29 -23.26 3.93
N GLY A 148 13.08 -22.84 5.17
CA GLY A 148 13.96 -23.13 6.31
C GLY A 148 15.05 -22.11 6.56
N GLN A 149 15.42 -21.28 5.59
CA GLN A 149 16.40 -20.19 5.80
C GLN A 149 15.83 -19.12 6.76
N ARG A 150 16.74 -18.48 7.50
CA ARG A 150 16.39 -17.34 8.37
C ARG A 150 16.78 -16.03 7.72
N MET A 151 15.92 -15.03 7.90
CA MET A 151 16.20 -13.65 7.54
C MET A 151 16.38 -12.81 8.81
N LYS A 152 17.13 -11.71 8.73
CA LYS A 152 17.25 -10.73 9.80
C LYS A 152 16.59 -9.43 9.34
N PHE A 153 15.88 -8.75 10.24
CA PHE A 153 15.26 -7.46 9.95
C PHE A 153 15.94 -6.39 10.78
N LYS A 154 16.18 -5.24 10.15
CA LYS A 154 16.68 -4.02 10.79
C LYS A 154 15.70 -2.91 10.44
N PHE A 155 14.87 -2.55 11.41
CA PHE A 155 13.92 -1.44 11.36
C PHE A 155 14.58 -0.11 11.63
#